data_7c4c785baecbaffb8f6c0b009d295d58
#
_entry.id   7c4c785baecbaffb8f6c0b009d295d58
#
_cell.length_a   1.000
_cell.length_b   1.000
_cell.length_c   1.000
_cell.angle_alpha   90.00
_cell.angle_beta   90.00
_cell.angle_gamma   90.00
#
_symmetry.space_group_name_H-M   'P 1'
#
loop_
_entity.id
_entity.type
_entity.pdbx_description
1 polymer ?
#
loop_
_entity_poly.entity_id
_entity_poly.type
_entity_poly.pdbx_seq_one_letter_code
_entity_poly.pdbx_strand_id
1 'polypeptide(L)'
;MIRIEFRNFREDLYHRLNVVPINLEPLKNRIEDIPLLIDYFSKTISYSYGVPKFKIDTNNLYLFEYDWPGNVRELRNLVERIAILSPNKNNENINMIINESLKKVSVNKSDISEKNFSFPLKEARENFEKSYLTLQLKK
;
A
#
# COMPACT_ATOMS: atom_id res chain seq x y z
N MET A 1 -14.29 -9.00 -13.60
CA MET A 1 -13.80 -9.66 -14.82
C MET A 1 -12.51 -8.96 -15.24
N ILE A 2 -11.35 -9.55 -14.99
CA ILE A 2 -10.06 -8.97 -15.35
C ILE A 2 -9.95 -9.15 -16.87
N ARG A 3 -10.07 -8.05 -17.63
CA ARG A 3 -9.64 -8.02 -19.03
C ARG A 3 -8.13 -8.06 -19.05
N ILE A 4 -7.55 -9.25 -19.13
CA ILE A 4 -6.19 -9.40 -19.61
C ILE A 4 -6.27 -9.06 -21.10
N GLU A 5 -5.66 -7.95 -21.52
CA GLU A 5 -5.49 -7.66 -22.95
C GLU A 5 -4.52 -8.70 -23.49
N PHE A 6 -5.08 -9.70 -24.17
CA PHE A 6 -4.39 -10.89 -24.71
C PHE A 6 -3.44 -10.59 -25.89
N ARG A 7 -2.97 -9.37 -26.06
CA ARG A 7 -2.14 -9.04 -27.23
C ARG A 7 -0.80 -9.78 -27.32
N ASN A 8 -0.35 -10.44 -26.24
CA ASN A 8 0.96 -11.13 -26.21
C ASN A 8 0.96 -12.51 -25.53
N PHE A 9 -0.20 -13.06 -25.14
CA PHE A 9 -0.24 -14.38 -24.51
C PHE A 9 -0.78 -15.41 -25.51
N ARG A 10 -0.01 -16.48 -25.75
CA ARG A 10 -0.45 -17.54 -26.67
C ARG A 10 -1.67 -18.25 -26.10
N GLU A 11 -2.74 -18.29 -26.86
CA GLU A 11 -4.03 -18.85 -26.50
C GLU A 11 -3.93 -20.35 -26.14
N ASP A 12 -3.07 -21.09 -26.83
CA ASP A 12 -2.77 -22.49 -26.54
C ASP A 12 -2.18 -22.71 -25.15
N LEU A 13 -1.29 -21.79 -24.70
CA LEU A 13 -0.70 -21.82 -23.38
C LEU A 13 -1.73 -21.53 -22.29
N TYR A 14 -2.61 -20.54 -22.52
CA TYR A 14 -3.71 -20.24 -21.61
C TYR A 14 -4.60 -21.45 -21.37
N HIS A 15 -5.05 -22.13 -22.41
CA HIS A 15 -5.90 -23.32 -22.29
C HIS A 15 -5.20 -24.49 -21.59
N ARG A 16 -3.89 -24.64 -21.72
CA ARG A 16 -3.11 -25.66 -21.01
C ARG A 16 -2.91 -25.38 -19.52
N LEU A 17 -2.87 -24.10 -19.13
CA LEU A 17 -2.69 -23.66 -17.74
C LEU A 17 -4.04 -23.53 -17.01
N ASN A 18 -5.10 -23.18 -17.71
CA ASN A 18 -6.43 -22.92 -17.14
C ASN A 18 -7.27 -24.20 -17.00
N VAL A 19 -6.70 -25.23 -16.41
CA VAL A 19 -7.37 -26.52 -16.19
C VAL A 19 -8.44 -26.40 -15.10
N VAL A 20 -8.16 -25.66 -14.02
CA VAL A 20 -9.09 -25.36 -12.93
C VAL A 20 -8.94 -23.89 -12.55
N PRO A 21 -9.78 -22.99 -13.08
CA PRO A 21 -9.72 -21.58 -12.73
C PRO A 21 -10.19 -21.34 -11.29
N ILE A 22 -9.32 -20.78 -10.45
CA ILE A 22 -9.67 -20.33 -9.12
C ILE A 22 -9.77 -18.82 -9.15
N ASN A 23 -10.97 -18.27 -8.96
CA ASN A 23 -11.19 -16.85 -8.85
C ASN A 23 -11.05 -16.42 -7.39
N LEU A 24 -10.06 -15.55 -7.12
CA LEU A 24 -9.89 -14.91 -5.82
C LEU A 24 -10.43 -13.48 -5.90
N GLU A 25 -11.37 -13.17 -5.02
CA GLU A 25 -11.86 -11.81 -4.83
C GLU A 25 -10.73 -10.89 -4.37
N PRO A 26 -10.71 -9.61 -4.83
CA PRO A 26 -9.78 -8.63 -4.29
C PRO A 26 -10.07 -8.37 -2.80
N LEU A 27 -9.04 -7.98 -2.03
CA LEU A 27 -9.14 -7.83 -0.57
C LEU A 27 -10.25 -6.86 -0.15
N LYS A 28 -10.51 -5.83 -0.94
CA LYS A 28 -11.61 -4.87 -0.71
C LYS A 28 -13.00 -5.48 -0.70
N ASN A 29 -13.19 -6.64 -1.35
CA ASN A 29 -14.48 -7.35 -1.38
C ASN A 29 -14.59 -8.44 -0.29
N ARG A 30 -13.51 -8.62 0.51
CA ARG A 30 -13.44 -9.57 1.61
C ARG A 30 -12.69 -8.96 2.80
N ILE A 31 -13.15 -7.78 3.21
CA ILE A 31 -12.54 -7.00 4.28
C ILE A 31 -12.56 -7.72 5.64
N GLU A 32 -13.49 -8.65 5.83
CA GLU A 32 -13.58 -9.53 7.00
C GLU A 32 -12.36 -10.44 7.17
N ASP A 33 -11.59 -10.71 6.10
CA ASP A 33 -10.36 -11.50 6.17
C ASP A 33 -9.17 -10.70 6.73
N ILE A 34 -9.25 -9.36 6.72
CA ILE A 34 -8.15 -8.48 7.14
C ILE A 34 -7.62 -8.80 8.54
N PRO A 35 -8.47 -8.96 9.58
CA PRO A 35 -7.99 -9.28 10.92
C PRO A 35 -7.24 -10.61 10.99
N LEU A 36 -7.73 -11.64 10.30
CA LEU A 36 -7.10 -12.97 10.25
C LEU A 36 -5.75 -12.91 9.52
N LEU A 37 -5.69 -12.19 8.41
CA LEU A 37 -4.46 -11.99 7.64
C LEU A 37 -3.41 -11.21 8.44
N ILE A 38 -3.81 -10.18 9.17
CA ILE A 38 -2.93 -9.42 10.06
C ILE A 38 -2.35 -10.32 11.16
N ASP A 39 -3.18 -11.13 11.81
CA ASP A 39 -2.72 -12.06 12.86
C ASP A 39 -1.74 -13.10 12.28
N TYR A 40 -2.04 -13.65 11.13
CA TYR A 40 -1.16 -14.59 10.43
C TYR A 40 0.18 -13.95 10.05
N PHE A 41 0.17 -12.75 9.44
CA PHE A 41 1.40 -12.08 9.03
C PHE A 41 2.22 -11.60 10.21
N SER A 42 1.61 -11.08 11.28
CA SER A 42 2.33 -10.65 12.47
C SER A 42 3.08 -11.81 13.14
N LYS A 43 2.47 -12.99 13.20
CA LYS A 43 3.11 -14.22 13.72
C LYS A 43 4.25 -14.67 12.82
N THR A 44 4.02 -14.74 11.52
CA THR A 44 5.00 -15.21 10.54
C THR A 44 6.23 -14.29 10.48
N ILE A 45 5.99 -12.97 10.46
CA ILE A 45 7.05 -11.96 10.43
C ILE A 45 7.83 -11.96 11.73
N SER A 46 7.15 -12.02 12.90
CA SER A 46 7.84 -12.12 14.20
C SER A 46 8.78 -13.33 14.26
N TYR A 47 8.34 -14.46 13.76
CA TYR A 47 9.17 -15.66 13.69
C TYR A 47 10.35 -15.50 12.73
N SER A 48 10.10 -14.99 11.50
CA SER A 48 11.12 -14.88 10.46
C SER A 48 12.22 -13.87 10.77
N TYR A 49 11.88 -12.75 11.42
CA TYR A 49 12.81 -11.65 11.73
C TYR A 49 13.31 -11.69 13.17
N GLY A 50 12.87 -12.64 14.00
CA GLY A 50 13.26 -12.70 15.41
C GLY A 50 12.78 -11.50 16.23
N VAL A 51 11.76 -10.77 15.77
CA VAL A 51 11.22 -9.61 16.49
C VAL A 51 10.13 -10.04 17.47
N PRO A 52 9.94 -9.32 18.61
CA PRO A 52 8.88 -9.62 19.56
C PRO A 52 7.51 -9.64 18.89
N LYS A 53 6.64 -10.55 19.34
CA LYS A 53 5.25 -10.58 18.89
C LYS A 53 4.56 -9.25 19.16
N PHE A 54 3.80 -8.78 18.19
CA PHE A 54 3.02 -7.56 18.29
C PHE A 54 1.59 -7.79 17.84
N LYS A 55 0.68 -7.00 18.36
CA LYS A 55 -0.72 -7.00 17.94
C LYS A 55 -1.03 -5.67 17.27
N ILE A 56 -1.74 -5.74 16.17
CA ILE A 56 -2.29 -4.56 15.49
C ILE A 56 -3.74 -4.44 15.92
N ASP A 57 -4.14 -3.23 16.34
CA ASP A 57 -5.53 -2.96 16.63
C ASP A 57 -6.36 -3.01 15.34
N THR A 58 -7.18 -4.05 15.24
CA THR A 58 -8.04 -4.27 14.09
C THR A 58 -9.29 -3.39 14.10
N ASN A 59 -9.50 -2.54 15.12
CA ASN A 59 -10.57 -1.55 15.13
C ASN A 59 -10.22 -0.26 14.37
N ASN A 60 -9.01 -0.16 13.83
CA ASN A 60 -8.59 1.00 13.07
C ASN A 60 -9.37 1.08 11.74
N LEU A 61 -10.25 2.08 11.62
CA LEU A 61 -11.15 2.26 10.47
C LEU A 61 -10.42 2.35 9.13
N TYR A 62 -9.19 2.92 9.10
CA TYR A 62 -8.41 3.03 7.87
C TYR A 62 -8.08 1.68 7.22
N LEU A 63 -8.02 0.60 8.01
CA LEU A 63 -7.79 -0.75 7.48
C LEU A 63 -8.97 -1.25 6.65
N PHE A 64 -10.19 -0.82 6.98
CA PHE A 64 -11.42 -1.26 6.34
C PHE A 64 -11.91 -0.32 5.24
N GLU A 65 -11.57 0.96 5.33
CA GLU A 65 -11.95 1.98 4.34
C GLU A 65 -10.98 2.04 3.14
N TYR A 66 -9.82 1.43 3.27
CA TYR A 66 -8.81 1.47 2.23
C TYR A 66 -9.06 0.42 1.14
N ASP A 67 -8.90 0.79 -0.12
CA ASP A 67 -9.20 -0.05 -1.30
C ASP A 67 -8.23 -1.20 -1.56
N TRP A 68 -7.11 -1.26 -0.88
CA TRP A 68 -6.08 -2.29 -1.01
C TRP A 68 -5.70 -2.60 -2.48
N PRO A 69 -5.22 -1.64 -3.28
CA PRO A 69 -4.89 -1.86 -4.69
C PRO A 69 -3.83 -2.95 -4.88
N GLY A 70 -2.90 -3.12 -3.93
CA GLY A 70 -1.92 -4.21 -3.90
C GLY A 70 -2.40 -5.49 -3.21
N ASN A 71 -3.71 -5.55 -2.86
CA ASN A 71 -4.34 -6.71 -2.22
C ASN A 71 -3.60 -7.20 -0.96
N VAL A 72 -3.57 -8.52 -0.77
CA VAL A 72 -2.91 -9.20 0.36
C VAL A 72 -1.41 -8.89 0.43
N ARG A 73 -0.75 -8.64 -0.72
CA ARG A 73 0.68 -8.29 -0.75
C ARG A 73 0.93 -6.94 -0.10
N GLU A 74 0.08 -5.97 -0.34
CA GLU A 74 0.17 -4.64 0.28
C GLU A 74 -0.09 -4.69 1.79
N LEU A 75 -1.09 -5.45 2.21
CA LEU A 75 -1.37 -5.69 3.63
C LEU A 75 -0.16 -6.35 4.34
N ARG A 76 0.45 -7.36 3.74
CA ARG A 76 1.67 -7.98 4.26
C ARG A 76 2.80 -6.97 4.41
N ASN A 77 3.03 -6.14 3.39
CA ASN A 77 4.07 -5.12 3.42
C ASN A 77 3.83 -4.07 4.53
N LEU A 78 2.56 -3.72 4.77
CA LEU A 78 2.20 -2.85 5.89
C LEU A 78 2.56 -3.49 7.24
N VAL A 79 2.21 -4.75 7.45
CA VAL A 79 2.53 -5.48 8.69
C VAL A 79 4.04 -5.61 8.88
N GLU A 80 4.79 -5.86 7.81
CA GLU A 80 6.25 -5.92 7.83
C GLU A 80 6.88 -4.57 8.19
N ARG A 81 6.37 -3.47 7.62
CA ARG A 81 6.77 -2.11 7.96
C ARG A 81 6.54 -1.80 9.44
N ILE A 82 5.39 -2.18 9.98
CA ILE A 82 5.08 -2.02 11.41
C ILE A 82 6.08 -2.80 12.28
N ALA A 83 6.40 -4.04 11.89
CA ALA A 83 7.36 -4.87 12.60
C ALA A 83 8.75 -4.21 12.71
N ILE A 84 9.18 -3.52 11.64
CA ILE A 84 10.50 -2.87 11.55
C ILE A 84 10.49 -1.50 12.26
N LEU A 85 9.48 -0.67 12.01
CA LEU A 85 9.46 0.73 12.46
C LEU A 85 8.91 0.93 13.87
N SER A 86 8.25 -0.08 14.46
CA SER A 86 7.72 0.00 15.82
C SER A 86 8.50 -0.92 16.80
N PRO A 87 9.71 -0.57 17.20
CA PRO A 87 10.54 -1.42 18.07
C PRO A 87 9.88 -1.66 19.43
N ASN A 88 9.18 -0.67 19.97
CA ASN A 88 8.52 -0.75 21.28
C ASN A 88 7.11 -1.36 21.23
N LYS A 89 6.61 -1.73 20.02
CA LYS A 89 5.28 -2.33 19.81
C LYS A 89 4.14 -1.59 20.51
N ASN A 90 4.28 -0.26 20.66
CA ASN A 90 3.25 0.58 21.28
C ASN A 90 2.11 0.81 20.26
N ASN A 91 0.87 0.64 20.71
CA ASN A 91 -0.32 0.76 19.87
C ASN A 91 -0.45 2.15 19.21
N GLU A 92 -0.03 3.22 19.88
CA GLU A 92 -0.03 4.57 19.33
C GLU A 92 0.90 4.68 18.11
N ASN A 93 2.14 4.18 18.22
CA ASN A 93 3.09 4.18 17.12
C ASN A 93 2.61 3.31 15.94
N ILE A 94 2.00 2.16 16.24
CA ILE A 94 1.42 1.28 15.23
C ILE A 94 0.32 2.00 14.46
N ASN A 95 -0.61 2.65 15.16
CA ASN A 95 -1.70 3.41 14.56
C ASN A 95 -1.17 4.60 13.74
N MET A 96 -0.12 5.29 14.18
CA MET A 96 0.52 6.34 13.39
C MET A 96 1.09 5.80 12.07
N ILE A 97 1.80 4.67 12.11
CA ILE A 97 2.36 4.03 10.91
C ILE A 97 1.25 3.62 9.93
N ILE A 98 0.15 3.04 10.43
CA ILE A 98 -1.02 2.68 9.63
C ILE A 98 -1.58 3.92 8.95
N ASN A 99 -1.89 4.94 9.73
CA ASN A 99 -2.49 6.17 9.24
C ASN A 99 -1.62 6.88 8.20
N GLU A 100 -0.32 6.97 8.43
CA GLU A 100 0.62 7.56 7.47
C GLU A 100 0.74 6.72 6.20
N SER A 101 0.79 5.40 6.31
CA SER A 101 0.94 4.50 5.19
C SER A 101 -0.30 4.50 4.30
N LEU A 102 -1.49 4.50 4.88
CA LEU A 102 -2.74 4.45 4.15
C LEU A 102 -3.20 5.85 3.67
N LYS A 103 -2.91 6.93 4.41
CA LYS A 103 -3.18 8.31 3.97
C LYS A 103 -2.33 8.72 2.76
N LYS A 104 -1.07 8.32 2.69
CA LYS A 104 -0.18 8.70 1.56
C LYS A 104 -0.70 8.23 0.21
N VAL A 105 -1.43 7.13 0.17
CA VAL A 105 -1.98 6.62 -1.10
C VAL A 105 -3.25 7.36 -1.52
N SER A 106 -4.04 7.87 -0.58
CA SER A 106 -5.21 8.70 -0.90
C SER A 106 -4.84 10.15 -1.33
N VAL A 107 -3.72 10.68 -0.84
CA VAL A 107 -3.22 12.02 -1.19
C VAL A 107 -2.50 12.05 -2.55
N ASN A 108 -1.86 10.95 -2.94
CA ASN A 108 -1.11 10.90 -4.21
C ASN A 108 -1.96 10.85 -5.48
N LYS A 109 -3.30 10.73 -5.38
CA LYS A 109 -4.20 10.88 -6.54
C LYS A 109 -4.69 12.32 -6.77
N SER A 110 -4.58 13.20 -5.76
CA SER A 110 -5.12 14.57 -5.85
C SER A 110 -4.09 15.68 -5.86
N ASP A 111 -2.82 15.43 -5.48
CA ASP A 111 -1.79 16.48 -5.36
C ASP A 111 -0.75 16.52 -6.49
N ILE A 112 -0.78 15.56 -7.39
CA ILE A 112 -0.19 15.80 -8.71
C ILE A 112 -1.26 16.56 -9.51
N SER A 113 -1.44 17.84 -9.18
CA SER A 113 -2.33 18.68 -9.95
C SER A 113 -1.83 18.66 -11.41
N GLU A 114 -2.69 18.33 -12.34
CA GLU A 114 -2.45 18.39 -13.79
C GLU A 114 -1.82 19.74 -14.21
N LYS A 115 -1.98 20.77 -13.38
CA LYS A 115 -1.34 22.07 -13.52
C LYS A 115 0.20 22.01 -13.57
N ASN A 116 0.84 21.04 -12.93
CA ASN A 116 2.31 20.91 -12.94
C ASN A 116 2.83 20.27 -14.23
N PHE A 117 1.98 19.63 -15.01
CA PHE A 117 2.34 19.02 -16.29
C PHE A 117 2.02 19.93 -17.49
N SER A 118 1.33 21.06 -17.29
CA SER A 118 1.01 22.02 -18.35
C SER A 118 2.16 22.97 -18.68
N PHE A 119 3.24 22.99 -17.87
CA PHE A 119 4.41 23.81 -18.11
C PHE A 119 5.53 23.04 -18.80
N PRO A 120 6.31 23.69 -19.70
CA PRO A 120 7.55 23.13 -20.22
C PRO A 120 8.48 22.72 -19.06
N LEU A 121 9.21 21.61 -19.20
CA LEU A 121 10.07 21.05 -18.16
C LEU A 121 11.02 22.09 -17.50
N LYS A 122 11.49 23.06 -18.28
CA LYS A 122 12.35 24.14 -17.80
C LYS A 122 11.64 25.05 -16.78
N GLU A 123 10.41 25.46 -17.07
CA GLU A 123 9.61 26.29 -16.15
C GLU A 123 9.17 25.53 -14.91
N ALA A 124 8.82 24.26 -15.06
CA ALA A 124 8.47 23.40 -13.92
C ALA A 124 9.65 23.28 -12.94
N ARG A 125 10.87 23.12 -13.46
CA ARG A 125 12.10 23.08 -12.68
C ARG A 125 12.37 24.39 -11.96
N GLU A 126 12.29 25.53 -12.64
CA GLU A 126 12.53 26.86 -12.05
C GLU A 126 11.51 27.16 -10.94
N ASN A 127 10.25 26.81 -11.11
CA ASN A 127 9.21 26.97 -10.10
C ASN A 127 9.45 26.07 -8.86
N PHE A 128 9.90 24.85 -9.07
CA PHE A 128 10.27 23.96 -7.98
C PHE A 128 11.48 24.50 -7.20
N GLU A 129 12.54 24.93 -7.88
CA GLU A 129 13.75 25.49 -7.26
C GLU A 129 13.42 26.76 -6.45
N LYS A 130 12.59 27.66 -6.98
CA LYS A 130 12.11 28.86 -6.25
C LYS A 130 11.31 28.50 -5.00
N SER A 131 10.38 27.55 -5.11
CA SER A 131 9.56 27.12 -3.98
C SER A 131 10.42 26.45 -2.90
N TYR A 132 11.37 25.62 -3.29
CA TYR A 132 12.30 24.94 -2.39
C TYR A 132 13.18 25.95 -1.64
N LEU A 133 13.81 26.90 -2.35
CA LEU A 133 14.63 27.94 -1.74
C LEU A 133 13.83 28.83 -0.79
N THR A 134 12.59 29.20 -1.15
CA THR A 134 11.72 30.01 -0.30
C THR A 134 11.37 29.29 1.01
N LEU A 135 11.16 27.97 0.97
CA LEU A 135 10.91 27.16 2.15
C LEU A 135 12.15 26.99 3.03
N GLN A 136 13.34 26.86 2.43
CA GLN A 136 14.59 26.72 3.18
C GLN A 136 15.07 28.03 3.83
N LEU A 137 14.81 29.17 3.19
CA LEU A 137 15.20 30.51 3.72
C LEU A 137 14.24 31.03 4.81
N LYS A 138 13.08 30.39 5.02
CA LYS A 138 12.12 30.69 6.11
C LYS A 138 12.41 29.93 7.41
N LYS A 139 13.43 29.08 7.43
CA LYS A 139 13.97 28.46 8.65
C LYS A 139 15.14 29.26 9.19
#